data_dadeac962d96ae670e4fb20f85ee04eb
#
_entry.id   dadeac962d96ae670e4fb20f85ee04eb
#
_cell.length_a   1.000
_cell.length_b   1.000
_cell.length_c   1.000
_cell.angle_alpha   90.00
_cell.angle_beta   90.00
_cell.angle_gamma   90.00
#
_symmetry.space_group_name_H-M   'P 1'
#
loop_
_entity.id
_entity.type
_entity.pdbx_description
1 polymer ?
#
loop_
_entity_poly.entity_id
_entity_poly.type
_entity_poly.pdbx_seq_one_letter_code
_entity_poly.pdbx_strand_id
1 'polypeptide(L)'
;MLNLDAITVRLGGRTIIDGATAKLPPRGRIGLIGRNGAGKSTLVRVIAGMLEADSGTVSMPRGCRIGYIAQEAPGGDSTPFETVLAADLERAALTAESETCEDAHRLAEIHERLIAIEAHSAPSRAARILVGLGFDEAAQHRPLESFSGGWRMRVALAALLFSQPDLLLLDEPSNHLDLEAVLWLEDFLRSYPATILLVSHERDFLNNVVDHILHLSGGKLTLYPGGYDAFERQRAERQAQLASARAKQDAMRERLRDYVARNSARASTAKQAQSRAKALAKLQPIAELIDDPSLSFDFPDPEALRPPLITLDLAAVGYGETPVLSRLNLRLDPDDRIALLGRNGNGKTTLARLLAAQLAPMEGAMNASSRMRVGYFTQYQVEELDRSETPLQHMSVLMPGSTPAAVRAQLGRFGFSGPKATTEVGKLSGGERARLALALITREAPHMLILDEPTNHLDVDAREALIQALNDYSGAVVIVSHDRHMLEMTADRLVLVDGGTAREFDGAIDDYIAFVLAKDPGSAKGEGAKGVNRKDQRKAAAEAREKSQDLRKRAHAAETDLEKLTAQRSAVDRAMFDPAAAEPALARLTMTDLMKRRADLESRIEAAEAAWLEASEALEAFAA
;
A
#
# COMPACT_ATOMS: atom_id res chain seq x y z
N MET A 1 -19.74 1.68 -23.75
CA MET A 1 -18.43 1.02 -23.83
C MET A 1 -17.38 2.11 -24.00
N LEU A 2 -16.42 2.19 -23.11
CA LEU A 2 -15.30 3.14 -23.19
C LEU A 2 -14.14 2.46 -23.92
N ASN A 3 -13.67 3.07 -25.00
CA ASN A 3 -12.52 2.57 -25.76
C ASN A 3 -11.40 3.59 -25.71
N LEU A 4 -10.21 3.12 -25.36
CA LEU A 4 -8.95 3.85 -25.44
C LEU A 4 -8.17 3.28 -26.63
N ASP A 5 -7.79 4.10 -27.57
CA ASP A 5 -7.07 3.66 -28.77
C ASP A 5 -5.77 4.43 -28.94
N ALA A 6 -4.66 3.71 -28.77
CA ALA A 6 -3.28 4.18 -28.94
C ALA A 6 -2.97 5.50 -28.21
N ILE A 7 -3.49 5.68 -26.99
CA ILE A 7 -3.30 6.88 -26.18
C ILE A 7 -1.81 7.06 -25.83
N THR A 8 -1.27 8.21 -26.17
CA THR A 8 0.09 8.62 -25.78
C THR A 8 0.03 9.95 -25.06
N VAL A 9 0.72 10.04 -23.91
CA VAL A 9 0.79 11.26 -23.11
C VAL A 9 2.23 11.52 -22.68
N ARG A 10 2.70 12.75 -22.89
CA ARG A 10 4.02 13.22 -22.50
C ARG A 10 3.89 14.36 -21.50
N LEU A 11 4.60 14.27 -20.40
CA LEU A 11 4.65 15.32 -19.39
C LEU A 11 6.12 15.65 -19.05
N GLY A 12 6.47 16.92 -19.11
CA GLY A 12 7.84 17.37 -18.81
C GLY A 12 8.92 16.72 -19.68
N GLY A 13 8.60 16.42 -20.96
CA GLY A 13 9.52 15.78 -21.90
C GLY A 13 9.66 14.25 -21.73
N ARG A 14 8.93 13.64 -20.79
CA ARG A 14 8.91 12.19 -20.59
C ARG A 14 7.60 11.59 -21.09
N THR A 15 7.67 10.48 -21.80
CA THR A 15 6.50 9.70 -22.18
C THR A 15 6.03 8.92 -20.95
N ILE A 16 4.83 9.24 -20.47
CA ILE A 16 4.19 8.59 -19.31
C ILE A 16 3.30 7.43 -19.79
N ILE A 17 2.52 7.66 -20.85
CA ILE A 17 1.66 6.65 -21.47
C ILE A 17 2.10 6.56 -22.93
N ASP A 18 2.30 5.35 -23.44
CA ASP A 18 2.87 5.10 -24.77
C ASP A 18 1.99 4.17 -25.60
N GLY A 19 1.13 4.73 -26.44
CA GLY A 19 0.24 3.98 -27.33
C GLY A 19 -0.64 2.98 -26.57
N ALA A 20 -1.18 3.38 -25.42
CA ALA A 20 -2.01 2.54 -24.57
C ALA A 20 -3.38 2.30 -25.19
N THR A 21 -3.79 1.03 -25.31
CA THR A 21 -5.06 0.62 -25.88
C THR A 21 -5.79 -0.30 -24.92
N ALA A 22 -7.07 0.00 -24.66
CA ALA A 22 -7.94 -0.83 -23.82
C ALA A 22 -9.40 -0.66 -24.22
N LYS A 23 -10.19 -1.74 -24.06
CA LYS A 23 -11.65 -1.72 -24.26
C LYS A 23 -12.30 -2.10 -22.93
N LEU A 24 -12.99 -1.15 -22.33
CA LEU A 24 -13.64 -1.34 -21.04
C LEU A 24 -15.09 -1.79 -21.24
N PRO A 25 -15.56 -2.85 -20.54
CA PRO A 25 -16.90 -3.36 -20.68
C PRO A 25 -17.95 -2.33 -20.21
N PRO A 26 -19.16 -2.31 -20.80
CA PRO A 26 -20.25 -1.49 -20.30
C PRO A 26 -20.72 -2.00 -18.94
N ARG A 27 -21.04 -1.08 -18.04
CA ARG A 27 -21.42 -1.37 -16.65
C ARG A 27 -20.37 -2.18 -15.88
N GLY A 28 -19.11 -2.20 -16.38
CA GLY A 28 -17.99 -2.82 -15.69
C GLY A 28 -17.51 -1.97 -14.51
N ARG A 29 -17.07 -2.63 -13.47
CA ARG A 29 -16.38 -2.02 -12.34
C ARG A 29 -14.89 -2.34 -12.46
N ILE A 30 -14.14 -1.36 -12.95
CA ILE A 30 -12.76 -1.54 -13.37
C ILE A 30 -11.83 -0.89 -12.36
N GLY A 31 -10.90 -1.65 -11.77
CA GLY A 31 -9.83 -1.14 -10.95
C GLY A 31 -8.60 -0.79 -11.80
N LEU A 32 -8.19 0.47 -11.81
CA LEU A 32 -6.95 0.91 -12.47
C LEU A 32 -5.80 0.84 -11.48
N ILE A 33 -4.88 -0.08 -11.71
CA ILE A 33 -3.72 -0.30 -10.86
C ILE A 33 -2.41 -0.08 -11.63
N GLY A 34 -1.35 0.14 -10.88
CA GLY A 34 0.01 0.37 -11.39
C GLY A 34 0.85 1.13 -10.36
N ARG A 35 2.16 1.13 -10.51
CA ARG A 35 3.08 1.80 -9.58
C ARG A 35 2.80 3.29 -9.46
N ASN A 36 3.25 3.88 -8.36
CA ASN A 36 3.21 5.32 -8.19
C ASN A 36 4.07 6.00 -9.27
N GLY A 37 3.50 7.06 -9.90
CA GLY A 37 4.13 7.73 -11.03
C GLY A 37 3.96 7.03 -12.40
N ALA A 38 3.30 5.86 -12.48
CA ALA A 38 3.04 5.17 -13.75
C ALA A 38 2.07 5.92 -14.68
N GLY A 39 1.34 6.93 -14.18
CA GLY A 39 0.43 7.74 -14.97
C GLY A 39 -1.06 7.41 -14.78
N LYS A 40 -1.46 6.75 -13.67
CA LYS A 40 -2.86 6.41 -13.37
C LYS A 40 -3.76 7.64 -13.38
N SER A 41 -3.47 8.64 -12.55
CA SER A 41 -4.24 9.90 -12.48
C SER A 41 -4.17 10.69 -13.78
N THR A 42 -3.05 10.60 -14.53
CA THR A 42 -2.93 11.18 -15.87
C THR A 42 -3.93 10.55 -16.83
N LEU A 43 -4.02 9.22 -16.84
CA LEU A 43 -4.99 8.50 -17.68
C LEU A 43 -6.43 8.85 -17.31
N VAL A 44 -6.75 8.92 -16.01
CA VAL A 44 -8.08 9.33 -15.54
C VAL A 44 -8.43 10.74 -16.01
N ARG A 45 -7.50 11.70 -15.94
CA ARG A 45 -7.70 13.07 -16.44
C ARG A 45 -7.89 13.13 -17.96
N VAL A 46 -7.20 12.28 -18.72
CA VAL A 46 -7.41 12.16 -20.17
C VAL A 46 -8.81 11.62 -20.46
N ILE A 47 -9.27 10.59 -19.76
CA ILE A 47 -10.63 10.04 -19.91
C ILE A 47 -11.68 11.06 -19.51
N ALA A 48 -11.43 11.86 -18.45
CA ALA A 48 -12.30 12.94 -18.01
C ALA A 48 -12.35 14.14 -18.98
N GLY A 49 -11.47 14.18 -20.00
CA GLY A 49 -11.36 15.32 -20.92
C GLY A 49 -10.67 16.55 -20.32
N MET A 50 -10.00 16.41 -19.17
CA MET A 50 -9.28 17.48 -18.47
C MET A 50 -7.84 17.63 -18.96
N LEU A 51 -7.33 16.64 -19.66
CA LEU A 51 -5.99 16.62 -20.27
C LEU A 51 -6.10 16.05 -21.68
N GLU A 52 -5.54 16.76 -22.66
CA GLU A 52 -5.45 16.26 -24.03
C GLU A 52 -4.31 15.24 -24.16
N ALA A 53 -4.58 14.15 -24.90
CA ALA A 53 -3.53 13.19 -25.26
C ALA A 53 -2.72 13.75 -26.44
N ASP A 54 -1.39 13.51 -26.43
CA ASP A 54 -0.52 13.88 -27.57
C ASP A 54 -0.91 13.11 -28.84
N SER A 55 -1.37 11.88 -28.70
CA SER A 55 -1.92 11.06 -29.79
C SER A 55 -2.89 10.00 -29.26
N GLY A 56 -3.67 9.43 -30.18
CA GLY A 56 -4.72 8.46 -29.85
C GLY A 56 -6.08 9.11 -29.61
N THR A 57 -7.08 8.28 -29.30
CA THR A 57 -8.46 8.74 -29.10
C THR A 57 -9.16 8.03 -27.95
N VAL A 58 -9.96 8.79 -27.21
CA VAL A 58 -10.90 8.26 -26.21
C VAL A 58 -12.30 8.28 -26.82
N SER A 59 -12.92 7.11 -26.96
CA SER A 59 -14.24 6.98 -27.57
C SER A 59 -15.27 6.52 -26.54
N MET A 60 -16.36 7.29 -26.42
CA MET A 60 -17.48 7.05 -25.51
C MET A 60 -18.81 7.22 -26.23
N PRO A 61 -19.92 6.65 -25.72
CA PRO A 61 -21.25 6.93 -26.24
C PRO A 61 -21.56 8.43 -26.24
N ARG A 62 -22.31 8.90 -27.24
CA ARG A 62 -22.75 10.30 -27.29
C ARG A 62 -23.65 10.62 -26.11
N GLY A 63 -23.41 11.77 -25.45
CA GLY A 63 -24.17 12.21 -24.28
C GLY A 63 -23.82 11.51 -22.98
N CYS A 64 -22.74 10.70 -22.93
CA CYS A 64 -22.25 10.07 -21.70
C CYS A 64 -21.85 11.13 -20.68
N ARG A 65 -22.49 11.13 -19.51
CA ARG A 65 -22.16 12.01 -18.40
C ARG A 65 -20.99 11.40 -17.63
N ILE A 66 -19.90 12.14 -17.57
CA ILE A 66 -18.69 11.74 -16.84
C ILE A 66 -18.70 12.42 -15.48
N GLY A 67 -18.55 11.64 -14.41
CA GLY A 67 -18.35 12.16 -13.07
C GLY A 67 -16.91 11.94 -12.62
N TYR A 68 -16.28 12.99 -12.16
CA TYR A 68 -14.92 12.97 -11.62
C TYR A 68 -14.82 13.91 -10.42
N ILE A 69 -14.12 13.51 -9.38
CA ILE A 69 -13.89 14.37 -8.20
C ILE A 69 -12.82 15.39 -8.54
N ALA A 70 -13.16 16.69 -8.48
CA ALA A 70 -12.16 17.75 -8.53
C ALA A 70 -11.23 17.67 -7.30
N GLN A 71 -9.95 18.00 -7.48
CA GLN A 71 -8.98 18.04 -6.37
C GLN A 71 -9.24 19.18 -5.38
N GLU A 72 -10.04 20.18 -5.77
CA GLU A 72 -10.45 21.28 -4.91
C GLU A 72 -11.74 20.93 -4.17
N ALA A 73 -11.65 20.92 -2.84
CA ALA A 73 -12.79 20.66 -1.98
C ALA A 73 -13.76 21.83 -2.04
N PRO A 74 -15.10 21.60 -2.06
CA PRO A 74 -16.10 22.67 -2.01
C PRO A 74 -15.93 23.51 -0.73
N GLY A 75 -16.23 24.79 -0.80
CA GLY A 75 -16.15 25.73 0.31
C GLY A 75 -17.29 26.74 0.27
N GLY A 76 -17.37 27.59 1.27
CA GLY A 76 -18.37 28.65 1.42
C GLY A 76 -19.41 28.37 2.48
N ASP A 77 -20.44 29.21 2.53
CA ASP A 77 -21.50 29.19 3.57
C ASP A 77 -22.54 28.08 3.34
N SER A 78 -22.56 27.45 2.16
CA SER A 78 -23.48 26.36 1.83
C SER A 78 -23.27 25.16 2.76
N THR A 79 -24.34 24.41 3.02
CA THR A 79 -24.26 23.19 3.83
C THR A 79 -23.91 21.96 2.98
N PRO A 80 -23.40 20.86 3.58
CA PRO A 80 -23.22 19.58 2.90
C PRO A 80 -24.49 19.12 2.16
N PHE A 81 -25.64 19.25 2.80
CA PHE A 81 -26.92 18.84 2.23
C PHE A 81 -27.30 19.64 0.98
N GLU A 82 -27.20 20.96 1.05
CA GLU A 82 -27.46 21.87 -0.09
C GLU A 82 -26.49 21.60 -1.24
N THR A 83 -25.19 21.42 -0.94
CA THR A 83 -24.16 21.15 -1.93
C THR A 83 -24.41 19.84 -2.69
N VAL A 84 -24.81 18.79 -1.97
CA VAL A 84 -25.15 17.49 -2.59
C VAL A 84 -26.40 17.63 -3.44
N LEU A 85 -27.44 18.29 -2.97
CA LEU A 85 -28.67 18.50 -3.73
C LEU A 85 -28.46 19.33 -5.01
N ALA A 86 -27.56 20.32 -4.97
CA ALA A 86 -27.23 21.17 -6.11
C ALA A 86 -26.43 20.43 -7.20
N ALA A 87 -25.83 19.28 -6.89
CA ALA A 87 -25.09 18.48 -7.87
C ALA A 87 -25.97 17.83 -8.95
N ASP A 88 -27.26 17.68 -8.72
CA ASP A 88 -28.24 17.31 -9.74
C ASP A 88 -28.70 18.57 -10.48
N LEU A 89 -27.94 18.94 -11.50
CA LEU A 89 -28.15 20.17 -12.28
C LEU A 89 -29.50 20.19 -12.98
N GLU A 90 -29.99 19.04 -13.49
CA GLU A 90 -31.29 18.94 -14.16
C GLU A 90 -32.43 19.24 -13.18
N ARG A 91 -32.38 18.59 -12.01
CA ARG A 91 -33.36 18.83 -10.94
C ARG A 91 -33.34 20.29 -10.48
N ALA A 92 -32.14 20.83 -10.22
CA ALA A 92 -31.98 22.21 -9.75
C ALA A 92 -32.55 23.22 -10.77
N ALA A 93 -32.24 23.05 -12.05
CA ALA A 93 -32.74 23.92 -13.13
C ALA A 93 -34.28 23.83 -13.27
N LEU A 94 -34.84 22.61 -13.28
CA LEU A 94 -36.29 22.41 -13.39
C LEU A 94 -37.05 22.94 -12.17
N THR A 95 -36.48 22.80 -10.98
CA THR A 95 -37.07 23.34 -9.75
C THR A 95 -37.10 24.87 -9.79
N ALA A 96 -35.97 25.50 -10.16
CA ALA A 96 -35.90 26.97 -10.29
C ALA A 96 -36.85 27.48 -11.41
N GLU A 97 -36.94 26.78 -12.54
CA GLU A 97 -37.86 27.12 -13.63
C GLU A 97 -39.32 27.00 -13.20
N SER A 98 -39.67 25.98 -12.40
CA SER A 98 -41.04 25.78 -11.90
C SER A 98 -41.52 26.89 -10.97
N GLU A 99 -40.62 27.56 -10.26
CA GLU A 99 -40.94 28.67 -9.35
C GLU A 99 -41.23 29.98 -10.10
N THR A 100 -40.74 30.12 -11.32
CA THR A 100 -40.82 31.37 -12.11
C THR A 100 -41.67 31.22 -13.36
N CYS A 101 -42.09 30.00 -13.73
CA CYS A 101 -42.84 29.72 -14.96
C CYS A 101 -44.33 30.06 -14.81
N GLU A 102 -44.83 30.99 -15.63
CA GLU A 102 -46.25 31.33 -15.69
C GLU A 102 -47.04 30.52 -16.75
N ASP A 103 -46.35 29.83 -17.66
CA ASP A 103 -46.99 29.01 -18.70
C ASP A 103 -47.43 27.65 -18.12
N ALA A 104 -48.75 27.45 -18.09
CA ALA A 104 -49.35 26.22 -17.52
C ALA A 104 -48.93 24.94 -18.28
N HIS A 105 -48.71 25.02 -19.61
CA HIS A 105 -48.28 23.87 -20.41
C HIS A 105 -46.82 23.50 -20.06
N ARG A 106 -45.95 24.50 -20.03
CA ARG A 106 -44.55 24.31 -19.66
C ARG A 106 -44.41 23.83 -18.22
N LEU A 107 -45.21 24.35 -17.29
CA LEU A 107 -45.22 23.91 -15.89
C LEU A 107 -45.64 22.42 -15.77
N ALA A 108 -46.58 21.95 -16.57
CA ALA A 108 -46.97 20.55 -16.61
C ALA A 108 -45.80 19.65 -17.10
N GLU A 109 -45.11 20.07 -18.17
CA GLU A 109 -43.90 19.37 -18.67
C GLU A 109 -42.80 19.29 -17.61
N ILE A 110 -42.54 20.41 -16.89
CA ILE A 110 -41.57 20.45 -15.82
C ILE A 110 -41.94 19.47 -14.71
N HIS A 111 -43.18 19.47 -14.26
CA HIS A 111 -43.65 18.54 -13.23
C HIS A 111 -43.58 17.08 -13.66
N GLU A 112 -43.96 16.77 -14.91
CA GLU A 112 -43.81 15.43 -15.46
C GLU A 112 -42.35 14.99 -15.46
N ARG A 113 -41.45 15.90 -15.88
CA ARG A 113 -40.00 15.60 -15.86
C ARG A 113 -39.44 15.45 -14.45
N LEU A 114 -39.85 16.27 -13.50
CA LEU A 114 -39.44 16.15 -12.07
C LEU A 114 -39.94 14.82 -11.48
N ILE A 115 -41.11 14.35 -11.85
CA ILE A 115 -41.60 13.02 -11.44
C ILE A 115 -40.74 11.93 -12.09
N ALA A 116 -40.46 12.04 -13.40
CA ALA A 116 -39.68 11.05 -14.12
C ALA A 116 -38.22 10.88 -13.58
N ILE A 117 -37.60 11.96 -13.08
CA ILE A 117 -36.28 11.91 -12.46
C ILE A 117 -36.34 11.66 -10.95
N GLU A 118 -37.51 11.33 -10.39
CA GLU A 118 -37.74 11.09 -8.96
C GLU A 118 -37.25 12.24 -8.06
N ALA A 119 -37.45 13.49 -8.48
CA ALA A 119 -36.98 14.67 -7.77
C ALA A 119 -37.47 14.78 -6.32
N HIS A 120 -38.66 14.22 -6.01
CA HIS A 120 -39.25 14.17 -4.67
C HIS A 120 -38.44 13.30 -3.69
N SER A 121 -37.74 12.27 -4.20
CA SER A 121 -36.88 11.39 -3.37
C SER A 121 -35.46 11.91 -3.20
N ALA A 122 -35.07 12.96 -3.94
CA ALA A 122 -33.72 13.53 -3.93
C ALA A 122 -33.22 13.93 -2.53
N PRO A 123 -34.04 14.60 -1.64
CA PRO A 123 -33.60 14.95 -0.30
C PRO A 123 -33.23 13.71 0.55
N SER A 124 -34.04 12.66 0.50
CA SER A 124 -33.79 11.42 1.26
C SER A 124 -32.60 10.64 0.70
N ARG A 125 -32.36 10.65 -0.62
CA ARG A 125 -31.17 10.08 -1.24
C ARG A 125 -29.89 10.84 -0.82
N ALA A 126 -29.92 12.18 -0.85
CA ALA A 126 -28.81 13.02 -0.42
C ALA A 126 -28.45 12.78 1.04
N ALA A 127 -29.44 12.81 1.93
CA ALA A 127 -29.23 12.52 3.35
C ALA A 127 -28.64 11.12 3.60
N ARG A 128 -29.13 10.09 2.91
CA ARG A 128 -28.63 8.72 3.02
C ARG A 128 -27.16 8.61 2.57
N ILE A 129 -26.78 9.26 1.47
CA ILE A 129 -25.38 9.28 1.01
C ILE A 129 -24.48 9.99 2.02
N LEU A 130 -24.93 11.14 2.57
CA LEU A 130 -24.20 11.88 3.57
C LEU A 130 -24.03 11.09 4.88
N VAL A 131 -25.09 10.42 5.35
CA VAL A 131 -25.02 9.52 6.53
C VAL A 131 -24.00 8.40 6.29
N GLY A 132 -24.04 7.76 5.12
CA GLY A 132 -23.09 6.72 4.76
C GLY A 132 -21.63 7.17 4.71
N LEU A 133 -21.39 8.45 4.41
CA LEU A 133 -20.06 9.07 4.46
C LEU A 133 -19.70 9.71 5.80
N GLY A 134 -20.52 9.46 6.85
CA GLY A 134 -20.24 9.82 8.22
C GLY A 134 -20.82 11.15 8.71
N PHE A 135 -21.68 11.83 7.92
CA PHE A 135 -22.35 13.07 8.34
C PHE A 135 -23.65 12.74 9.09
N ASP A 136 -23.67 12.98 10.39
CA ASP A 136 -24.91 12.94 11.15
C ASP A 136 -25.86 14.09 10.74
N GLU A 137 -27.12 14.05 11.20
CA GLU A 137 -28.12 15.03 10.84
C GLU A 137 -27.71 16.47 11.16
N ALA A 138 -27.04 16.69 12.28
CA ALA A 138 -26.56 18.01 12.67
C ALA A 138 -25.43 18.50 11.76
N ALA A 139 -24.48 17.62 11.39
CA ALA A 139 -23.38 17.94 10.50
C ALA A 139 -23.84 18.26 9.06
N GLN A 140 -24.94 17.64 8.59
CA GLN A 140 -25.47 17.89 7.24
C GLN A 140 -25.92 19.34 7.03
N HIS A 141 -26.25 20.04 8.12
CA HIS A 141 -26.78 21.42 8.09
C HIS A 141 -25.81 22.48 8.62
N ARG A 142 -24.54 22.11 8.87
CA ARG A 142 -23.48 23.06 9.24
C ARG A 142 -22.82 23.65 8.01
N PRO A 143 -22.31 24.90 8.04
CA PRO A 143 -21.57 25.50 6.94
C PRO A 143 -20.31 24.69 6.58
N LEU A 144 -20.01 24.57 5.28
CA LEU A 144 -18.85 23.81 4.77
C LEU A 144 -17.52 24.35 5.30
N GLU A 145 -17.39 25.64 5.53
CA GLU A 145 -16.18 26.26 6.08
C GLU A 145 -15.83 25.77 7.49
N SER A 146 -16.83 25.28 8.25
CA SER A 146 -16.61 24.70 9.59
C SER A 146 -15.93 23.31 9.55
N PHE A 147 -15.78 22.71 8.37
CA PHE A 147 -15.22 21.39 8.20
C PHE A 147 -13.77 21.41 7.73
N SER A 148 -12.99 20.41 8.13
CA SER A 148 -11.64 20.20 7.60
C SER A 148 -11.65 19.84 6.10
N GLY A 149 -10.49 19.96 5.44
CA GLY A 149 -10.34 19.62 4.03
C GLY A 149 -10.82 18.20 3.69
N GLY A 150 -10.51 17.21 4.54
CA GLY A 150 -10.96 15.82 4.36
C GLY A 150 -12.48 15.67 4.41
N TRP A 151 -13.14 16.34 5.35
CA TRP A 151 -14.60 16.34 5.43
C TRP A 151 -15.25 17.02 4.21
N ARG A 152 -14.68 18.13 3.74
CA ARG A 152 -15.15 18.79 2.51
C ARG A 152 -14.97 17.91 1.28
N MET A 153 -13.88 17.13 1.21
CA MET A 153 -13.70 16.12 0.15
C MET A 153 -14.77 15.01 0.19
N ARG A 154 -15.21 14.58 1.39
CA ARG A 154 -16.34 13.64 1.51
C ARG A 154 -17.65 14.24 0.97
N VAL A 155 -17.88 15.55 1.13
CA VAL A 155 -19.05 16.22 0.52
C VAL A 155 -18.94 16.24 -1.01
N ALA A 156 -17.74 16.47 -1.56
CA ALA A 156 -17.52 16.38 -3.01
C ALA A 156 -17.81 14.96 -3.54
N LEU A 157 -17.37 13.93 -2.80
CA LEU A 157 -17.69 12.53 -3.11
C LEU A 157 -19.20 12.28 -3.04
N ALA A 158 -19.87 12.75 -1.99
CA ALA A 158 -21.33 12.64 -1.85
C ALA A 158 -22.07 13.27 -3.03
N ALA A 159 -21.68 14.48 -3.44
CA ALA A 159 -22.26 15.20 -4.58
C ALA A 159 -22.05 14.42 -5.90
N LEU A 160 -20.86 13.86 -6.10
CA LEU A 160 -20.57 13.03 -7.28
C LEU A 160 -21.42 11.76 -7.30
N LEU A 161 -21.53 11.02 -6.19
CA LEU A 161 -22.33 9.80 -6.10
C LEU A 161 -23.82 10.10 -6.28
N PHE A 162 -24.29 11.24 -5.76
CA PHE A 162 -25.67 11.69 -5.87
C PHE A 162 -26.06 12.03 -7.32
N SER A 163 -25.16 12.63 -8.12
CA SER A 163 -25.40 13.01 -9.51
C SER A 163 -25.53 11.83 -10.48
N GLN A 164 -25.16 10.62 -10.04
CA GLN A 164 -25.27 9.37 -10.80
C GLN A 164 -24.78 9.46 -12.27
N PRO A 165 -23.51 9.74 -12.53
CA PRO A 165 -22.97 9.78 -13.89
C PRO A 165 -22.95 8.41 -14.57
N ASP A 166 -22.94 8.39 -15.92
CA ASP A 166 -22.89 7.17 -16.72
C ASP A 166 -21.48 6.53 -16.72
N LEU A 167 -20.45 7.34 -16.46
CA LEU A 167 -19.07 6.93 -16.21
C LEU A 167 -18.58 7.61 -14.93
N LEU A 168 -18.36 6.81 -13.90
CA LEU A 168 -17.86 7.27 -12.60
C LEU A 168 -16.36 7.05 -12.52
N LEU A 169 -15.59 8.13 -12.41
CA LEU A 169 -14.13 8.12 -12.27
C LEU A 169 -13.76 8.48 -10.84
N LEU A 170 -13.16 7.54 -10.13
CA LEU A 170 -12.72 7.69 -8.74
C LEU A 170 -11.21 7.51 -8.65
N ASP A 171 -10.52 8.51 -8.11
CA ASP A 171 -9.07 8.46 -7.88
C ASP A 171 -8.82 8.46 -6.37
N GLU A 172 -8.46 7.32 -5.79
CA GLU A 172 -8.23 7.06 -4.36
C GLU A 172 -9.39 7.56 -3.45
N PRO A 173 -10.65 7.11 -3.67
CA PRO A 173 -11.81 7.65 -2.95
C PRO A 173 -11.86 7.26 -1.47
N SER A 174 -11.13 6.24 -1.05
CA SER A 174 -11.00 5.82 0.35
C SER A 174 -10.11 6.74 1.18
N ASN A 175 -9.23 7.52 0.55
CA ASN A 175 -8.45 8.52 1.25
C ASN A 175 -9.38 9.47 2.00
N HIS A 176 -9.11 9.73 3.26
CA HIS A 176 -9.92 10.57 4.16
C HIS A 176 -11.24 9.95 4.66
N LEU A 177 -11.58 8.71 4.27
CA LEU A 177 -12.70 7.97 4.84
C LEU A 177 -12.23 7.19 6.08
N ASP A 178 -13.13 6.95 7.03
CA ASP A 178 -12.93 5.93 8.06
C ASP A 178 -13.44 4.58 7.57
N LEU A 179 -13.07 3.52 8.27
CA LEU A 179 -13.42 2.16 7.87
C LEU A 179 -14.93 1.98 7.64
N GLU A 180 -15.75 2.67 8.44
CA GLU A 180 -17.21 2.61 8.33
C GLU A 180 -17.70 3.21 7.00
N ALA A 181 -17.17 4.40 6.64
CA ALA A 181 -17.50 5.05 5.38
C ALA A 181 -16.94 4.28 4.17
N VAL A 182 -15.77 3.63 4.30
CA VAL A 182 -15.22 2.74 3.25
C VAL A 182 -16.14 1.55 3.01
N LEU A 183 -16.62 0.88 4.08
CA LEU A 183 -17.56 -0.24 3.99
C LEU A 183 -18.85 0.17 3.28
N TRP A 184 -19.42 1.30 3.68
CA TRP A 184 -20.62 1.84 3.04
C TRP A 184 -20.38 2.17 1.56
N LEU A 185 -19.21 2.77 1.23
CA LEU A 185 -18.86 3.10 -0.14
C LEU A 185 -18.69 1.83 -1.01
N GLU A 186 -18.08 0.77 -0.48
CA GLU A 186 -17.97 -0.53 -1.15
C GLU A 186 -19.35 -1.07 -1.54
N ASP A 187 -20.30 -1.08 -0.61
CA ASP A 187 -21.65 -1.58 -0.85
C ASP A 187 -22.40 -0.71 -1.88
N PHE A 188 -22.25 0.61 -1.78
CA PHE A 188 -22.81 1.55 -2.73
C PHE A 188 -22.25 1.33 -4.15
N LEU A 189 -20.92 1.22 -4.30
CA LEU A 189 -20.28 1.01 -5.61
C LEU A 189 -20.58 -0.38 -6.20
N ARG A 190 -20.74 -1.39 -5.34
CA ARG A 190 -21.15 -2.73 -5.79
C ARG A 190 -22.51 -2.74 -6.44
N SER A 191 -23.43 -1.90 -5.97
CA SER A 191 -24.78 -1.76 -6.50
C SER A 191 -24.91 -0.68 -7.60
N TYR A 192 -23.82 0.03 -7.94
CA TYR A 192 -23.85 1.13 -8.89
C TYR A 192 -24.20 0.66 -10.31
N PRO A 193 -25.20 1.27 -10.99
CA PRO A 193 -25.75 0.73 -12.24
C PRO A 193 -24.94 1.04 -13.50
N ALA A 194 -23.96 1.95 -13.41
CA ALA A 194 -23.18 2.44 -14.56
C ALA A 194 -21.71 1.95 -14.51
N THR A 195 -20.89 2.41 -15.44
CA THR A 195 -19.48 2.02 -15.51
C THR A 195 -18.66 2.78 -14.47
N ILE A 196 -17.80 2.07 -13.74
CA ILE A 196 -16.87 2.64 -12.77
C ILE A 196 -15.44 2.41 -13.24
N LEU A 197 -14.61 3.44 -13.17
CA LEU A 197 -13.16 3.34 -13.22
C LEU A 197 -12.59 3.85 -11.91
N LEU A 198 -12.02 2.94 -11.13
CA LEU A 198 -11.57 3.16 -9.77
C LEU A 198 -10.04 3.02 -9.70
N VAL A 199 -9.33 4.06 -9.28
CA VAL A 199 -7.95 3.95 -8.84
C VAL A 199 -7.95 3.72 -7.35
N SER A 200 -7.38 2.63 -6.89
CA SER A 200 -7.14 2.37 -5.47
C SER A 200 -5.91 1.49 -5.28
N HIS A 201 -5.29 1.64 -4.12
CA HIS A 201 -4.19 0.80 -3.66
C HIS A 201 -4.60 -0.16 -2.54
N GLU A 202 -5.88 -0.19 -2.18
CA GLU A 202 -6.42 -1.09 -1.16
C GLU A 202 -6.89 -2.40 -1.80
N ARG A 203 -6.23 -3.51 -1.40
CA ARG A 203 -6.49 -4.85 -1.93
C ARG A 203 -7.94 -5.29 -1.71
N ASP A 204 -8.43 -5.14 -0.47
CA ASP A 204 -9.79 -5.57 -0.11
C ASP A 204 -10.85 -4.73 -0.82
N PHE A 205 -10.65 -3.41 -0.91
CA PHE A 205 -11.55 -2.52 -1.63
C PHE A 205 -11.65 -2.92 -3.11
N LEU A 206 -10.52 -3.23 -3.75
CA LEU A 206 -10.50 -3.73 -5.13
C LEU A 206 -11.17 -5.09 -5.25
N ASN A 207 -10.89 -6.04 -4.35
CA ASN A 207 -11.51 -7.37 -4.39
C ASN A 207 -13.03 -7.31 -4.20
N ASN A 208 -13.50 -6.41 -3.33
CA ASN A 208 -14.92 -6.30 -2.99
C ASN A 208 -15.75 -5.56 -4.05
N VAL A 209 -15.16 -4.60 -4.75
CA VAL A 209 -15.89 -3.69 -5.65
C VAL A 209 -15.73 -4.06 -7.12
N VAL A 210 -14.50 -4.42 -7.58
CA VAL A 210 -14.23 -4.49 -9.01
C VAL A 210 -14.41 -5.90 -9.59
N ASP A 211 -14.78 -5.95 -10.86
CA ASP A 211 -14.91 -7.18 -11.65
C ASP A 211 -13.83 -7.32 -12.74
N HIS A 212 -13.04 -6.27 -12.96
CA HIS A 212 -11.90 -6.25 -13.87
C HIS A 212 -10.77 -5.38 -13.31
N ILE A 213 -9.53 -5.76 -13.58
CA ILE A 213 -8.35 -4.96 -13.27
C ILE A 213 -7.72 -4.47 -14.58
N LEU A 214 -7.55 -3.16 -14.70
CA LEU A 214 -6.80 -2.50 -15.77
C LEU A 214 -5.41 -2.15 -15.25
N HIS A 215 -4.41 -2.91 -15.65
CA HIS A 215 -3.03 -2.74 -15.18
C HIS A 215 -2.25 -1.83 -16.12
N LEU A 216 -1.74 -0.72 -15.60
CA LEU A 216 -0.85 0.21 -16.29
C LEU A 216 0.61 -0.09 -15.91
N SER A 217 1.37 -0.62 -16.87
CA SER A 217 2.78 -0.98 -16.69
C SER A 217 3.58 -0.64 -17.95
N GLY A 218 4.74 0.03 -17.78
CA GLY A 218 5.59 0.45 -18.89
C GLY A 218 4.87 1.32 -19.94
N GLY A 219 3.91 2.14 -19.52
CA GLY A 219 3.09 2.99 -20.39
C GLY A 219 2.01 2.24 -21.18
N LYS A 220 1.85 0.92 -20.98
CA LYS A 220 0.87 0.06 -21.66
C LYS A 220 -0.26 -0.35 -20.71
N LEU A 221 -1.43 -0.62 -21.29
CA LEU A 221 -2.60 -1.11 -20.56
C LEU A 221 -2.85 -2.58 -20.85
N THR A 222 -3.17 -3.34 -19.80
CA THR A 222 -3.62 -4.73 -19.92
C THR A 222 -4.84 -4.93 -19.01
N LEU A 223 -5.93 -5.42 -19.58
CA LEU A 223 -7.16 -5.72 -18.84
C LEU A 223 -7.16 -7.18 -18.40
N TYR A 224 -7.41 -7.41 -17.12
CA TYR A 224 -7.53 -8.72 -16.50
C TYR A 224 -8.95 -8.91 -15.94
N PRO A 225 -9.61 -10.04 -16.15
CA PRO A 225 -10.88 -10.35 -15.52
C PRO A 225 -10.68 -10.73 -14.05
N GLY A 226 -11.63 -10.33 -13.20
CA GLY A 226 -11.64 -10.60 -11.77
C GLY A 226 -11.11 -9.46 -10.91
N GLY A 227 -11.13 -9.67 -9.58
CA GLY A 227 -10.59 -8.76 -8.57
C GLY A 227 -9.06 -8.81 -8.49
N TYR A 228 -8.51 -8.14 -7.47
CA TYR A 228 -7.07 -8.00 -7.30
C TYR A 228 -6.34 -9.33 -7.13
N ASP A 229 -6.86 -10.26 -6.34
CA ASP A 229 -6.23 -11.58 -6.13
C ASP A 229 -6.21 -12.44 -7.40
N ALA A 230 -7.26 -12.34 -8.22
CA ALA A 230 -7.29 -13.02 -9.51
C ALA A 230 -6.25 -12.42 -10.48
N PHE A 231 -6.07 -11.10 -10.45
CA PHE A 231 -5.04 -10.42 -11.21
C PHE A 231 -3.63 -10.86 -10.80
N GLU A 232 -3.32 -10.92 -9.50
CA GLU A 232 -2.00 -11.35 -9.01
C GLU A 232 -1.66 -12.76 -9.48
N ARG A 233 -2.59 -13.70 -9.34
CA ARG A 233 -2.41 -15.08 -9.83
C ARG A 233 -2.14 -15.13 -11.34
N GLN A 234 -2.97 -14.44 -12.14
CA GLN A 234 -2.81 -14.40 -13.60
C GLN A 234 -1.49 -13.74 -14.02
N ARG A 235 -1.06 -12.68 -13.29
CA ARG A 235 0.22 -12.01 -13.52
C ARG A 235 1.38 -12.95 -13.20
N ALA A 236 1.37 -13.62 -12.07
CA ALA A 236 2.41 -14.58 -11.66
C ALA A 236 2.53 -15.74 -12.64
N GLU A 237 1.40 -16.33 -13.06
CA GLU A 237 1.37 -17.39 -14.07
C GLU A 237 1.98 -16.92 -15.41
N ARG A 238 1.60 -15.73 -15.86
CA ARG A 238 2.12 -15.15 -17.10
C ARG A 238 3.62 -14.86 -17.02
N GLN A 239 4.11 -14.38 -15.89
CA GLN A 239 5.54 -14.17 -15.65
C GLN A 239 6.31 -15.48 -15.68
N ALA A 240 5.80 -16.52 -14.99
CA ALA A 240 6.41 -17.84 -15.01
C ALA A 240 6.47 -18.46 -16.42
N GLN A 241 5.40 -18.30 -17.21
CA GLN A 241 5.37 -18.74 -18.60
C GLN A 241 6.40 -18.02 -19.46
N LEU A 242 6.50 -16.68 -19.33
CA LEU A 242 7.48 -15.88 -20.07
C LEU A 242 8.92 -16.21 -19.66
N ALA A 243 9.19 -16.40 -18.37
CA ALA A 243 10.50 -16.81 -17.87
C ALA A 243 10.91 -18.18 -18.43
N SER A 244 9.98 -19.16 -18.43
CA SER A 244 10.20 -20.49 -19.02
C SER A 244 10.45 -20.41 -20.53
N ALA A 245 9.66 -19.63 -21.26
CA ALA A 245 9.82 -19.44 -22.70
C ALA A 245 11.19 -18.78 -23.03
N ARG A 246 11.60 -17.79 -22.23
CA ARG A 246 12.92 -17.14 -22.36
C ARG A 246 14.04 -18.13 -22.10
N ALA A 247 14.02 -18.87 -21.02
CA ALA A 247 15.04 -19.88 -20.71
C ALA A 247 15.18 -20.90 -21.84
N LYS A 248 14.08 -21.37 -22.42
CA LYS A 248 14.09 -22.27 -23.59
C LYS A 248 14.70 -21.60 -24.83
N GLN A 249 14.37 -20.32 -25.06
CA GLN A 249 14.92 -19.55 -26.18
C GLN A 249 16.44 -19.34 -26.03
N ASP A 250 16.89 -18.97 -24.83
CA ASP A 250 18.31 -18.73 -24.54
C ASP A 250 19.13 -20.02 -24.68
N ALA A 251 18.63 -21.14 -24.17
CA ALA A 251 19.24 -22.44 -24.38
C ALA A 251 19.32 -22.83 -25.87
N MET A 252 18.27 -22.51 -26.65
CA MET A 252 18.27 -22.72 -28.10
C MET A 252 19.29 -21.82 -28.81
N ARG A 253 19.39 -20.55 -28.41
CA ARG A 253 20.38 -19.58 -28.96
C ARG A 253 21.80 -20.02 -28.65
N GLU A 254 22.07 -20.49 -27.46
CA GLU A 254 23.38 -21.00 -27.04
C GLU A 254 23.77 -22.23 -27.86
N ARG A 255 22.88 -23.21 -28.00
CA ARG A 255 23.11 -24.39 -28.86
C ARG A 255 23.41 -24.01 -30.32
N LEU A 256 22.68 -23.04 -30.88
CA LEU A 256 22.91 -22.56 -32.24
C LEU A 256 24.27 -21.83 -32.37
N ARG A 257 24.65 -21.02 -31.37
CA ARG A 257 25.96 -20.33 -31.33
C ARG A 257 27.09 -21.34 -31.27
N ASP A 258 27.00 -22.32 -30.38
CA ASP A 258 28.00 -23.37 -30.24
C ASP A 258 28.17 -24.19 -31.51
N TYR A 259 27.04 -24.55 -32.14
CA TYR A 259 27.09 -25.27 -33.40
C TYR A 259 27.80 -24.45 -34.52
N VAL A 260 27.44 -23.18 -34.66
CA VAL A 260 28.05 -22.27 -35.63
C VAL A 260 29.54 -22.12 -35.33
N ALA A 261 29.93 -21.92 -34.08
CA ALA A 261 31.34 -21.76 -33.69
C ALA A 261 32.18 -22.99 -34.04
N ARG A 262 31.67 -24.21 -33.78
CA ARG A 262 32.41 -25.47 -34.01
C ARG A 262 32.46 -25.89 -35.50
N ASN A 263 31.48 -25.46 -36.31
CA ASN A 263 31.31 -25.98 -37.67
C ASN A 263 31.49 -24.95 -38.78
N SER A 264 31.75 -23.68 -38.46
CA SER A 264 31.95 -22.60 -39.47
C SER A 264 33.23 -22.77 -40.30
N ALA A 265 34.28 -23.34 -39.74
CA ALA A 265 35.59 -23.51 -40.40
C ALA A 265 35.72 -24.79 -41.27
N ARG A 266 34.75 -25.72 -41.21
CA ARG A 266 34.82 -27.00 -41.96
C ARG A 266 34.01 -26.93 -43.24
N ALA A 267 34.64 -27.14 -44.40
CA ALA A 267 34.00 -27.08 -45.72
C ALA A 267 32.74 -27.92 -45.86
N SER A 268 32.71 -29.13 -45.26
CA SER A 268 31.57 -30.07 -45.31
C SER A 268 30.36 -29.63 -44.51
N THR A 269 30.53 -28.80 -43.45
CA THR A 269 29.47 -28.32 -42.56
C THR A 269 29.19 -26.83 -42.68
N ALA A 270 29.99 -26.08 -43.43
CA ALA A 270 29.90 -24.62 -43.55
C ALA A 270 28.52 -24.14 -44.03
N LYS A 271 27.88 -24.83 -44.99
CA LYS A 271 26.55 -24.49 -45.49
C LYS A 271 25.47 -24.65 -44.41
N GLN A 272 25.56 -25.68 -43.55
CA GLN A 272 24.64 -25.88 -42.43
C GLN A 272 24.89 -24.87 -41.30
N ALA A 273 26.17 -24.56 -41.02
CA ALA A 273 26.56 -23.53 -40.07
C ALA A 273 26.01 -22.15 -40.48
N GLN A 274 26.11 -21.80 -41.77
CA GLN A 274 25.55 -20.56 -42.31
C GLN A 274 24.02 -20.50 -42.23
N SER A 275 23.33 -21.62 -42.49
CA SER A 275 21.87 -21.70 -42.33
C SER A 275 21.45 -21.49 -40.86
N ARG A 276 22.16 -22.11 -39.90
CA ARG A 276 21.90 -21.93 -38.46
C ARG A 276 22.28 -20.54 -37.94
N ALA A 277 23.31 -19.91 -38.50
CA ALA A 277 23.63 -18.51 -38.21
C ALA A 277 22.51 -17.56 -38.66
N LYS A 278 21.93 -17.81 -39.85
CA LYS A 278 20.73 -17.07 -40.30
C LYS A 278 19.52 -17.29 -39.40
N ALA A 279 19.30 -18.51 -38.91
CA ALA A 279 18.25 -18.82 -37.96
C ALA A 279 18.47 -18.09 -36.61
N LEU A 280 19.72 -18.08 -36.13
CA LEU A 280 20.10 -17.34 -34.90
C LEU A 280 19.86 -15.83 -35.06
N ALA A 281 20.19 -15.24 -36.20
CA ALA A 281 19.99 -13.81 -36.48
C ALA A 281 18.48 -13.43 -36.54
N LYS A 282 17.59 -14.37 -36.91
CA LYS A 282 16.13 -14.16 -36.92
C LYS A 282 15.48 -14.32 -35.55
N LEU A 283 16.10 -14.99 -34.58
CA LEU A 283 15.61 -15.17 -33.24
C LEU A 283 15.74 -13.86 -32.46
N GLN A 284 14.65 -13.07 -32.45
CA GLN A 284 14.58 -11.87 -31.60
C GLN A 284 14.51 -12.31 -30.13
N PRO A 285 15.34 -11.73 -29.24
CA PRO A 285 15.26 -12.02 -27.82
C PRO A 285 13.87 -11.66 -27.28
N ILE A 286 13.32 -12.54 -26.47
CA ILE A 286 12.15 -12.18 -25.64
C ILE A 286 12.64 -11.10 -24.68
N ALA A 287 12.03 -9.91 -24.76
CA ALA A 287 12.39 -8.80 -23.90
C ALA A 287 12.25 -9.22 -22.41
N GLU A 288 13.23 -8.83 -21.62
CA GLU A 288 13.13 -8.98 -20.17
C GLU A 288 11.98 -8.13 -19.69
N LEU A 289 11.01 -8.75 -19.02
CA LEU A 289 10.16 -7.99 -18.14
C LEU A 289 11.11 -7.53 -17.03
N ILE A 290 11.45 -6.26 -17.04
CA ILE A 290 12.22 -5.65 -15.96
C ILE A 290 11.30 -5.75 -14.75
N ASP A 291 11.46 -6.80 -13.95
CA ASP A 291 10.95 -6.77 -12.60
C ASP A 291 11.78 -5.71 -11.91
N ASP A 292 11.15 -4.61 -11.62
CA ASP A 292 11.73 -3.62 -10.72
C ASP A 292 12.07 -4.34 -9.41
N PRO A 293 13.24 -4.09 -8.82
CA PRO A 293 13.66 -4.77 -7.59
C PRO A 293 12.54 -4.67 -6.55
N SER A 294 12.20 -5.80 -5.95
CA SER A 294 11.21 -5.86 -4.88
C SER A 294 11.59 -4.83 -3.82
N LEU A 295 10.65 -3.94 -3.53
CA LEU A 295 10.86 -2.96 -2.46
C LEU A 295 10.84 -3.73 -1.14
N SER A 296 11.89 -3.58 -0.34
CA SER A 296 11.92 -4.07 1.04
C SER A 296 12.17 -2.90 1.98
N PHE A 297 11.49 -2.90 3.11
CA PHE A 297 11.83 -2.05 4.25
C PHE A 297 12.57 -2.90 5.28
N ASP A 298 13.56 -2.31 5.90
CA ASP A 298 14.32 -2.95 6.97
C ASP A 298 14.36 -1.99 8.16
N PHE A 299 13.56 -2.28 9.18
CA PHE A 299 13.54 -1.50 10.41
C PHE A 299 14.65 -1.97 11.34
N PRO A 300 15.48 -1.04 11.88
CA PRO A 300 16.52 -1.42 12.82
C PRO A 300 15.90 -1.89 14.15
N ASP A 301 16.36 -3.02 14.67
CA ASP A 301 15.90 -3.57 15.92
C ASP A 301 16.35 -2.72 17.14
N PRO A 302 15.44 -2.42 18.08
CA PRO A 302 15.77 -1.74 19.32
C PRO A 302 16.48 -2.64 20.32
N GLU A 303 17.18 -2.03 21.28
CA GLU A 303 17.65 -2.74 22.47
C GLU A 303 16.46 -3.20 23.33
N ALA A 304 16.52 -4.42 23.85
CA ALA A 304 15.44 -4.97 24.65
C ALA A 304 15.22 -4.15 25.94
N LEU A 305 13.99 -3.71 26.18
CA LEU A 305 13.56 -3.07 27.43
C LEU A 305 12.72 -4.03 28.27
N ARG A 306 12.70 -3.80 29.59
CA ARG A 306 11.82 -4.58 30.48
C ARG A 306 10.37 -4.10 30.36
N PRO A 307 9.39 -5.04 30.31
CA PRO A 307 8.00 -4.67 30.34
C PRO A 307 7.58 -4.08 31.71
N PRO A 308 6.58 -3.18 31.76
CA PRO A 308 5.86 -2.58 30.60
C PRO A 308 6.65 -1.42 29.97
N LEU A 309 6.41 -1.12 28.68
CA LEU A 309 6.91 0.11 28.05
C LEU A 309 6.12 1.33 28.52
N ILE A 310 4.78 1.23 28.49
CA ILE A 310 3.84 2.28 28.92
C ILE A 310 2.72 1.67 29.75
N THR A 311 2.32 2.39 30.80
CA THR A 311 1.03 2.17 31.49
C THR A 311 0.28 3.48 31.64
N LEU A 312 -1.00 3.45 31.28
CA LEU A 312 -1.96 4.52 31.55
C LEU A 312 -2.84 4.07 32.72
N ASP A 313 -3.00 4.93 33.72
CA ASP A 313 -3.86 4.70 34.88
C ASP A 313 -4.83 5.87 35.02
N LEU A 314 -6.11 5.61 34.71
CA LEU A 314 -7.23 6.57 34.70
C LEU A 314 -6.84 7.89 33.98
N ALA A 315 -5.98 7.82 32.97
CA ALA A 315 -5.47 8.99 32.28
C ALA A 315 -6.58 9.69 31.47
N ALA A 316 -6.52 11.03 31.44
CA ALA A 316 -7.30 11.85 30.53
C ALA A 316 -6.37 12.67 29.65
N VAL A 317 -6.74 12.89 28.38
CA VAL A 317 -5.97 13.67 27.41
C VAL A 317 -6.86 14.48 26.51
N GLY A 318 -6.43 15.68 26.16
CA GLY A 318 -7.17 16.60 25.30
C GLY A 318 -6.36 17.81 24.92
N TYR A 319 -7.05 18.89 24.54
CA TYR A 319 -6.44 20.14 24.09
C TYR A 319 -7.00 21.31 24.92
N GLY A 320 -6.10 22.17 25.39
CA GLY A 320 -6.46 23.24 26.32
C GLY A 320 -7.02 22.67 27.63
N GLU A 321 -8.23 23.06 28.00
CA GLU A 321 -8.93 22.56 29.20
C GLU A 321 -9.96 21.46 28.89
N THR A 322 -10.14 21.09 27.62
CA THR A 322 -11.18 20.14 27.20
C THR A 322 -10.60 18.75 27.00
N PRO A 323 -10.97 17.74 27.81
CA PRO A 323 -10.56 16.38 27.59
C PRO A 323 -11.28 15.79 26.36
N VAL A 324 -10.50 15.17 25.47
CA VAL A 324 -11.02 14.40 24.33
C VAL A 324 -11.25 12.95 24.73
N LEU A 325 -10.33 12.40 25.52
CA LEU A 325 -10.42 11.05 26.06
C LEU A 325 -10.20 11.09 27.57
N SER A 326 -10.92 10.27 28.29
CA SER A 326 -10.84 10.17 29.74
C SER A 326 -10.91 8.72 30.24
N ARG A 327 -10.49 8.50 31.49
CA ARG A 327 -10.46 7.18 32.12
C ARG A 327 -9.75 6.11 31.30
N LEU A 328 -8.63 6.49 30.69
CA LEU A 328 -7.81 5.59 29.91
C LEU A 328 -7.04 4.64 30.84
N ASN A 329 -7.22 3.35 30.62
CA ASN A 329 -6.45 2.28 31.25
C ASN A 329 -5.89 1.39 30.17
N LEU A 330 -4.59 1.50 29.90
CA LEU A 330 -3.92 0.76 28.84
C LEU A 330 -2.51 0.38 29.29
N ARG A 331 -2.10 -0.82 28.96
CA ARG A 331 -0.73 -1.30 29.15
C ARG A 331 -0.16 -1.72 27.80
N LEU A 332 1.07 -1.28 27.53
CA LEU A 332 1.85 -1.66 26.35
C LEU A 332 3.14 -2.35 26.80
N ASP A 333 3.37 -3.51 26.23
CA ASP A 333 4.59 -4.31 26.42
C ASP A 333 5.50 -4.22 25.16
N PRO A 334 6.79 -4.62 25.22
CA PRO A 334 7.77 -4.40 24.15
C PRO A 334 7.44 -5.04 22.79
N ASP A 335 6.64 -6.10 22.78
CA ASP A 335 6.27 -6.90 21.60
C ASP A 335 4.82 -6.69 21.15
N ASP A 336 4.11 -5.75 21.78
CA ASP A 336 2.68 -5.51 21.46
C ASP A 336 2.49 -4.97 20.03
N ARG A 337 1.44 -5.48 19.37
CA ARG A 337 0.93 -5.05 18.07
C ARG A 337 -0.50 -4.57 18.25
N ILE A 338 -0.70 -3.27 18.35
CA ILE A 338 -2.00 -2.69 18.68
C ILE A 338 -2.56 -1.90 17.51
N ALA A 339 -3.80 -2.19 17.12
CA ALA A 339 -4.56 -1.36 16.20
C ALA A 339 -5.55 -0.47 16.97
N LEU A 340 -5.55 0.83 16.70
CA LEU A 340 -6.54 1.78 17.22
C LEU A 340 -7.69 1.91 16.23
N LEU A 341 -8.88 1.46 16.64
CA LEU A 341 -10.11 1.46 15.85
C LEU A 341 -11.08 2.56 16.33
N GLY A 342 -11.97 2.99 15.46
CA GLY A 342 -13.02 3.97 15.77
C GLY A 342 -13.19 5.01 14.66
N ARG A 343 -14.29 5.75 14.72
CA ARG A 343 -14.63 6.81 13.75
C ARG A 343 -13.61 7.94 13.74
N ASN A 344 -13.53 8.65 12.61
CA ASN A 344 -12.72 9.86 12.54
C ASN A 344 -13.27 10.92 13.51
N GLY A 345 -12.36 11.57 14.24
CA GLY A 345 -12.71 12.54 15.27
C GLY A 345 -12.88 11.95 16.68
N ASN A 346 -12.91 10.64 16.87
CA ASN A 346 -13.06 10.01 18.19
C ASN A 346 -11.81 10.06 19.09
N GLY A 347 -10.70 10.66 18.62
CA GLY A 347 -9.51 10.85 19.44
C GLY A 347 -8.40 9.81 19.23
N LYS A 348 -8.40 9.01 18.14
CA LYS A 348 -7.32 8.05 17.81
C LYS A 348 -5.95 8.73 17.78
N THR A 349 -5.80 9.81 16.99
CA THR A 349 -4.57 10.61 16.92
C THR A 349 -4.22 11.27 18.26
N THR A 350 -5.21 11.63 19.09
CA THR A 350 -4.99 12.19 20.43
C THR A 350 -4.37 11.14 21.35
N LEU A 351 -4.88 9.89 21.32
CA LEU A 351 -4.30 8.78 22.06
C LEU A 351 -2.88 8.46 21.55
N ALA A 352 -2.68 8.42 20.23
CA ALA A 352 -1.37 8.21 19.63
C ALA A 352 -0.35 9.26 20.09
N ARG A 353 -0.73 10.55 20.15
CA ARG A 353 0.12 11.64 20.67
C ARG A 353 0.41 11.53 22.16
N LEU A 354 -0.55 11.06 22.97
CA LEU A 354 -0.31 10.76 24.38
C LEU A 354 0.75 9.66 24.52
N LEU A 355 0.57 8.54 23.79
CA LEU A 355 1.54 7.43 23.80
C LEU A 355 2.93 7.84 23.28
N ALA A 356 2.97 8.79 22.34
CA ALA A 356 4.22 9.39 21.84
C ALA A 356 4.86 10.40 22.80
N ALA A 357 4.26 10.64 23.97
CA ALA A 357 4.65 11.67 24.93
C ALA A 357 4.67 13.11 24.33
N GLN A 358 3.90 13.35 23.25
CA GLN A 358 3.70 14.69 22.68
C GLN A 358 2.60 15.47 23.40
N LEU A 359 1.72 14.78 24.12
CA LEU A 359 0.71 15.36 25.01
C LEU A 359 0.94 14.80 26.41
N ALA A 360 0.83 15.67 27.40
CA ALA A 360 0.83 15.24 28.80
C ALA A 360 -0.59 14.82 29.21
N PRO A 361 -0.75 13.86 30.13
CA PRO A 361 -2.06 13.55 30.70
C PRO A 361 -2.59 14.75 31.46
N MET A 362 -3.88 15.08 31.29
CA MET A 362 -4.58 16.14 32.01
C MET A 362 -4.99 15.65 33.41
N GLU A 363 -5.35 14.37 33.51
CA GLU A 363 -5.71 13.68 34.76
C GLU A 363 -5.11 12.28 34.74
N GLY A 364 -5.02 11.64 35.91
CA GLY A 364 -4.45 10.31 36.05
C GLY A 364 -2.93 10.28 35.87
N ALA A 365 -2.38 9.15 35.45
CA ALA A 365 -0.95 8.98 35.28
C ALA A 365 -0.60 8.23 33.98
N MET A 366 0.51 8.63 33.38
CA MET A 366 1.21 7.88 32.34
C MET A 366 2.62 7.56 32.83
N ASN A 367 2.91 6.28 32.99
CA ASN A 367 4.24 5.81 33.34
C ASN A 367 4.89 5.18 32.09
N ALA A 368 6.00 5.72 31.68
CA ALA A 368 6.77 5.21 30.54
C ALA A 368 8.21 4.90 30.93
N SER A 369 8.83 3.92 30.30
CA SER A 369 10.25 3.63 30.50
C SER A 369 11.12 4.83 30.08
N SER A 370 12.00 5.30 30.97
CA SER A 370 12.82 6.48 30.72
C SER A 370 13.84 6.34 29.59
N ARG A 371 14.13 5.11 29.15
CA ARG A 371 14.99 4.81 28.00
C ARG A 371 14.24 4.56 26.71
N MET A 372 12.91 4.62 26.75
CA MET A 372 12.08 4.35 25.59
C MET A 372 12.28 5.43 24.53
N ARG A 373 12.56 5.01 23.31
CA ARG A 373 12.54 5.85 22.11
C ARG A 373 11.29 5.52 21.31
N VAL A 374 10.56 6.53 20.85
CA VAL A 374 9.35 6.40 20.07
C VAL A 374 9.58 6.96 18.67
N GLY A 375 9.30 6.16 17.65
CA GLY A 375 9.17 6.60 16.27
C GLY A 375 7.70 6.90 16.00
N TYR A 376 7.35 8.16 15.75
CA TYR A 376 5.97 8.54 15.47
C TYR A 376 5.86 9.01 14.02
N PHE A 377 5.08 8.30 13.21
CA PHE A 377 4.77 8.63 11.83
C PHE A 377 3.41 9.31 11.77
N THR A 378 3.35 10.45 11.11
CA THR A 378 2.11 11.16 10.82
C THR A 378 2.11 11.64 9.36
N GLN A 379 0.93 11.83 8.79
CA GLN A 379 0.79 12.39 7.45
C GLN A 379 1.45 13.78 7.35
N TYR A 380 1.39 14.60 8.40
CA TYR A 380 2.01 15.93 8.44
C TYR A 380 3.53 15.89 8.25
N GLN A 381 4.21 14.88 8.78
CA GLN A 381 5.67 14.76 8.60
C GLN A 381 6.08 14.58 7.15
N VAL A 382 5.24 13.97 6.34
CA VAL A 382 5.47 13.84 4.88
C VAL A 382 5.32 15.18 4.18
N GLU A 383 4.44 16.05 4.67
CA GLU A 383 4.16 17.38 4.12
C GLU A 383 5.19 18.43 4.58
N GLU A 384 5.73 18.28 5.79
CA GLU A 384 6.73 19.16 6.41
C GLU A 384 8.16 18.95 5.87
N LEU A 385 8.41 17.91 5.08
CA LEU A 385 9.71 17.69 4.46
C LEU A 385 10.08 18.90 3.56
N ASP A 386 11.26 19.46 3.77
CA ASP A 386 11.74 20.56 2.92
C ASP A 386 11.95 20.04 1.49
N ARG A 387 11.15 20.60 0.57
CA ARG A 387 11.12 20.19 -0.83
C ARG A 387 12.40 20.53 -1.58
N SER A 388 13.18 21.47 -1.09
CA SER A 388 14.44 21.92 -1.70
C SER A 388 15.63 21.04 -1.28
N GLU A 389 15.52 20.33 -0.16
CA GLU A 389 16.55 19.45 0.34
C GLU A 389 16.48 18.04 -0.28
N THR A 390 17.57 17.29 -0.11
CA THR A 390 17.66 15.89 -0.55
C THR A 390 17.46 14.93 0.63
N PRO A 391 17.06 13.66 0.40
CA PRO A 391 17.01 12.63 1.45
C PRO A 391 18.31 12.54 2.25
N LEU A 392 19.45 12.67 1.58
CA LEU A 392 20.77 12.64 2.22
C LEU A 392 20.97 13.81 3.18
N GLN A 393 20.54 15.03 2.81
CA GLN A 393 20.63 16.21 3.69
C GLN A 393 19.72 16.06 4.90
N HIS A 394 18.45 15.70 4.72
CA HIS A 394 17.51 15.43 5.82
C HIS A 394 18.07 14.41 6.81
N MET A 395 18.57 13.28 6.32
CA MET A 395 19.11 12.23 7.20
C MET A 395 20.39 12.69 7.91
N SER A 396 21.28 13.43 7.22
CA SER A 396 22.53 13.92 7.79
C SER A 396 22.32 14.90 8.95
N VAL A 397 21.30 15.76 8.85
CA VAL A 397 20.92 16.69 9.94
C VAL A 397 20.45 15.92 11.16
N LEU A 398 19.71 14.83 10.98
CA LEU A 398 19.15 14.03 12.07
C LEU A 398 20.10 12.96 12.63
N MET A 399 21.23 12.72 11.96
CA MET A 399 22.29 11.79 12.41
C MET A 399 23.64 12.52 12.59
N PRO A 400 23.73 13.54 13.47
CA PRO A 400 24.95 14.30 13.67
C PRO A 400 26.06 13.39 14.20
N GLY A 401 27.24 13.46 13.59
CA GLY A 401 28.38 12.62 13.97
C GLY A 401 28.43 11.22 13.39
N SER A 402 27.39 10.80 12.65
CA SER A 402 27.41 9.53 11.93
C SER A 402 28.26 9.62 10.65
N THR A 403 28.88 8.49 10.28
CA THR A 403 29.65 8.44 9.03
C THR A 403 28.73 8.57 7.82
N PRO A 404 29.19 9.16 6.69
CA PRO A 404 28.39 9.21 5.46
C PRO A 404 27.92 7.83 4.95
N ALA A 405 28.67 6.78 5.27
CA ALA A 405 28.30 5.40 4.97
C ALA A 405 27.08 4.94 5.79
N ALA A 406 27.04 5.24 7.09
CA ALA A 406 25.92 4.91 7.97
C ALA A 406 24.63 5.64 7.54
N VAL A 407 24.74 6.94 7.20
CA VAL A 407 23.61 7.72 6.68
C VAL A 407 23.05 7.12 5.37
N ARG A 408 23.93 6.73 4.44
CA ARG A 408 23.50 6.09 3.19
C ARG A 408 22.96 4.68 3.41
N ALA A 409 23.49 3.92 4.37
CA ALA A 409 22.99 2.60 4.72
C ALA A 409 21.55 2.69 5.25
N GLN A 410 21.28 3.63 6.17
CA GLN A 410 19.92 3.87 6.68
C GLN A 410 18.94 4.26 5.55
N LEU A 411 19.33 5.14 4.64
CA LEU A 411 18.52 5.50 3.48
C LEU A 411 18.32 4.31 2.53
N GLY A 412 19.36 3.50 2.35
CA GLY A 412 19.33 2.30 1.49
C GLY A 412 18.29 1.27 1.93
N ARG A 413 18.04 1.10 3.23
CA ARG A 413 17.01 0.22 3.81
C ARG A 413 15.59 0.56 3.35
N PHE A 414 15.38 1.80 2.88
CA PHE A 414 14.08 2.31 2.40
C PHE A 414 14.07 2.60 0.90
N GLY A 415 15.06 2.06 0.15
CA GLY A 415 15.14 2.18 -1.31
C GLY A 415 15.71 3.52 -1.82
N PHE A 416 16.37 4.31 -0.95
CA PHE A 416 17.08 5.54 -1.34
C PHE A 416 18.57 5.28 -1.55
N SER A 417 18.90 4.59 -2.66
CA SER A 417 20.29 4.33 -3.06
C SER A 417 20.66 5.11 -4.33
N GLY A 418 21.96 5.32 -4.55
CA GLY A 418 22.50 6.00 -5.73
C GLY A 418 21.91 7.40 -5.96
N PRO A 419 21.41 7.71 -7.17
CA PRO A 419 20.85 9.04 -7.50
C PRO A 419 19.64 9.43 -6.68
N LYS A 420 18.81 8.47 -6.21
CA LYS A 420 17.61 8.75 -5.41
C LYS A 420 17.93 9.42 -4.07
N ALA A 421 19.06 9.10 -3.46
CA ALA A 421 19.49 9.73 -2.20
C ALA A 421 19.83 11.24 -2.36
N THR A 422 20.14 11.67 -3.57
CA THR A 422 20.55 13.06 -3.90
C THR A 422 19.52 13.79 -4.77
N THR A 423 18.35 13.21 -5.00
CA THR A 423 17.23 13.87 -5.69
C THR A 423 16.50 14.78 -4.69
N GLU A 424 16.15 16.00 -5.07
CA GLU A 424 15.37 16.91 -4.24
C GLU A 424 14.02 16.29 -3.85
N VAL A 425 13.61 16.44 -2.60
CA VAL A 425 12.36 15.90 -2.06
C VAL A 425 11.13 16.39 -2.84
N GLY A 426 11.18 17.62 -3.37
CA GLY A 426 10.12 18.16 -4.23
C GLY A 426 9.87 17.38 -5.52
N LYS A 427 10.89 16.62 -6.01
CA LYS A 427 10.80 15.78 -7.21
C LYS A 427 10.41 14.33 -6.91
N LEU A 428 10.35 13.96 -5.63
CA LEU A 428 9.92 12.63 -5.19
C LEU A 428 8.40 12.50 -5.28
N SER A 429 7.93 11.28 -5.58
CA SER A 429 6.52 10.94 -5.49
C SER A 429 6.02 10.97 -4.03
N GLY A 430 4.69 11.02 -3.83
CA GLY A 430 4.10 10.95 -2.48
C GLY A 430 4.55 9.72 -1.71
N GLY A 431 4.56 8.55 -2.34
CA GLY A 431 5.03 7.30 -1.73
C GLY A 431 6.53 7.30 -1.42
N GLU A 432 7.37 7.94 -2.26
CA GLU A 432 8.80 8.09 -1.94
C GLU A 432 9.00 9.03 -0.73
N ARG A 433 8.21 10.10 -0.61
CA ARG A 433 8.25 10.98 0.58
C ARG A 433 7.80 10.26 1.84
N ALA A 434 6.74 9.45 1.78
CA ALA A 434 6.31 8.63 2.90
C ALA A 434 7.41 7.64 3.35
N ARG A 435 8.08 6.97 2.40
CA ARG A 435 9.23 6.11 2.70
C ARG A 435 10.40 6.86 3.33
N LEU A 436 10.67 8.08 2.88
CA LEU A 436 11.69 8.93 3.50
C LEU A 436 11.31 9.26 4.94
N ALA A 437 10.07 9.65 5.21
CA ALA A 437 9.60 9.91 6.57
C ALA A 437 9.76 8.66 7.47
N LEU A 438 9.42 7.46 6.98
CA LEU A 438 9.66 6.20 7.69
C LEU A 438 11.15 5.98 7.98
N ALA A 439 12.05 6.23 7.01
CA ALA A 439 13.48 6.14 7.21
C ALA A 439 14.00 7.08 8.30
N LEU A 440 13.45 8.30 8.35
CA LEU A 440 13.83 9.33 9.32
C LEU A 440 13.39 8.97 10.75
N ILE A 441 12.17 8.47 10.95
CA ILE A 441 11.66 8.14 12.29
C ILE A 441 12.30 6.87 12.87
N THR A 442 12.74 5.95 12.02
CA THR A 442 13.33 4.66 12.46
C THR A 442 14.85 4.71 12.65
N ARG A 443 15.51 5.82 12.33
CA ARG A 443 16.99 5.95 12.35
C ARG A 443 17.66 5.57 13.68
N GLU A 444 16.97 5.77 14.79
CA GLU A 444 17.49 5.54 16.15
C GLU A 444 17.04 4.18 16.74
N ALA A 445 16.56 3.26 15.92
CA ALA A 445 16.00 2.00 16.39
C ALA A 445 15.00 2.21 17.55
N PRO A 446 13.83 2.82 17.31
CA PRO A 446 12.86 3.10 18.35
C PRO A 446 12.35 1.81 19.00
N HIS A 447 11.96 1.86 20.27
CA HIS A 447 11.37 0.72 21.00
C HIS A 447 9.88 0.57 20.72
N MET A 448 9.26 1.66 20.27
CA MET A 448 7.86 1.69 19.87
C MET A 448 7.69 2.52 18.59
N LEU A 449 6.99 1.97 17.61
CA LEU A 449 6.53 2.66 16.41
C LEU A 449 5.06 2.99 16.55
N ILE A 450 4.70 4.25 16.38
CA ILE A 450 3.33 4.70 16.27
C ILE A 450 3.13 5.17 14.83
N LEU A 451 2.20 4.56 14.12
CA LEU A 451 1.96 4.82 12.71
C LEU A 451 0.52 5.32 12.52
N ASP A 452 0.37 6.60 12.20
CA ASP A 452 -0.94 7.23 11.95
C ASP A 452 -1.15 7.36 10.45
N GLU A 453 -2.01 6.49 9.88
CA GLU A 453 -2.31 6.34 8.45
C GLU A 453 -1.06 6.15 7.56
N PRO A 454 -0.21 5.15 7.83
CA PRO A 454 1.06 4.99 7.12
C PRO A 454 0.90 4.50 5.67
N THR A 455 -0.25 3.95 5.32
CA THR A 455 -0.55 3.41 3.97
C THR A 455 -0.96 4.48 2.98
N ASN A 456 -1.29 5.70 3.44
CA ASN A 456 -1.62 6.81 2.56
C ASN A 456 -0.44 7.12 1.64
N HIS A 457 -0.70 7.22 0.34
CA HIS A 457 0.28 7.45 -0.73
C HIS A 457 1.23 6.29 -1.05
N LEU A 458 1.20 5.17 -0.32
CA LEU A 458 1.96 3.97 -0.68
C LEU A 458 1.21 3.19 -1.77
N ASP A 459 1.95 2.70 -2.77
CA ASP A 459 1.41 1.73 -3.72
C ASP A 459 1.35 0.33 -3.08
N VAL A 460 0.69 -0.60 -3.76
CA VAL A 460 0.43 -1.94 -3.23
C VAL A 460 1.73 -2.65 -2.85
N ASP A 461 2.77 -2.55 -3.69
CA ASP A 461 4.07 -3.18 -3.43
C ASP A 461 4.74 -2.59 -2.16
N ALA A 462 4.63 -1.26 -1.96
CA ALA A 462 5.18 -0.60 -0.77
C ALA A 462 4.36 -0.88 0.51
N ARG A 463 3.03 -1.04 0.39
CA ARG A 463 2.17 -1.46 1.51
C ARG A 463 2.54 -2.87 1.98
N GLU A 464 2.69 -3.81 1.05
CA GLU A 464 3.08 -5.19 1.37
C GLU A 464 4.47 -5.23 2.03
N ALA A 465 5.44 -4.49 1.49
CA ALA A 465 6.77 -4.36 2.08
C ALA A 465 6.72 -3.76 3.51
N LEU A 466 5.81 -2.78 3.75
CA LEU A 466 5.62 -2.20 5.08
C LEU A 466 5.04 -3.23 6.06
N ILE A 467 4.04 -4.01 5.64
CA ILE A 467 3.44 -5.08 6.45
C ILE A 467 4.51 -6.10 6.85
N GLN A 468 5.33 -6.56 5.90
CA GLN A 468 6.41 -7.50 6.16
C GLN A 468 7.43 -6.92 7.16
N ALA A 469 7.87 -5.68 6.94
CA ALA A 469 8.83 -5.02 7.83
C ALA A 469 8.28 -4.82 9.26
N LEU A 470 6.98 -4.53 9.41
CA LEU A 470 6.33 -4.43 10.71
C LEU A 470 6.22 -5.78 11.42
N ASN A 471 6.00 -6.86 10.67
CA ASN A 471 5.98 -8.21 11.23
C ASN A 471 7.37 -8.68 11.68
N ASP A 472 8.42 -8.28 10.97
CA ASP A 472 9.80 -8.62 11.30
C ASP A 472 10.38 -7.75 12.41
N TYR A 473 9.78 -6.59 12.68
CA TYR A 473 10.24 -5.63 13.69
C TYR A 473 10.04 -6.16 15.11
N SER A 474 11.07 -6.05 15.97
CA SER A 474 11.05 -6.61 17.35
C SER A 474 10.47 -5.66 18.42
N GLY A 475 10.27 -4.37 18.13
CA GLY A 475 9.69 -3.38 19.04
C GLY A 475 8.16 -3.37 19.00
N ALA A 476 7.54 -2.63 19.93
CA ALA A 476 6.07 -2.44 19.95
C ALA A 476 5.59 -1.61 18.76
N VAL A 477 4.40 -1.92 18.26
CA VAL A 477 3.77 -1.19 17.15
C VAL A 477 2.35 -0.78 17.54
N VAL A 478 2.03 0.49 17.33
CA VAL A 478 0.66 1.04 17.45
C VAL A 478 0.27 1.60 16.09
N ILE A 479 -0.82 1.10 15.53
CA ILE A 479 -1.26 1.42 14.17
C ILE A 479 -2.63 2.09 14.24
N VAL A 480 -2.75 3.24 13.59
CA VAL A 480 -4.04 3.84 13.19
C VAL A 480 -4.12 3.69 11.69
N SER A 481 -5.03 2.89 11.19
CA SER A 481 -5.22 2.69 9.75
C SER A 481 -6.66 2.29 9.44
N HIS A 482 -7.07 2.56 8.21
CA HIS A 482 -8.32 2.11 7.63
C HIS A 482 -8.11 0.93 6.66
N ASP A 483 -6.86 0.57 6.40
CA ASP A 483 -6.45 -0.57 5.59
C ASP A 483 -6.63 -1.87 6.36
N ARG A 484 -7.70 -2.63 6.05
CA ARG A 484 -8.05 -3.89 6.73
C ARG A 484 -6.94 -4.91 6.63
N HIS A 485 -6.40 -5.11 5.41
CA HIS A 485 -5.35 -6.07 5.17
C HIS A 485 -4.13 -5.80 6.06
N MET A 486 -3.71 -4.53 6.16
CA MET A 486 -2.64 -4.15 7.07
C MET A 486 -2.97 -4.47 8.53
N LEU A 487 -4.18 -4.14 9.00
CA LEU A 487 -4.59 -4.39 10.38
C LEU A 487 -4.65 -5.89 10.69
N GLU A 488 -5.20 -6.71 9.79
CA GLU A 488 -5.30 -8.16 9.94
C GLU A 488 -3.94 -8.85 9.98
N MET A 489 -3.02 -8.37 9.13
CA MET A 489 -1.69 -8.98 9.00
C MET A 489 -0.70 -8.55 10.08
N THR A 490 -0.96 -7.43 10.79
CA THR A 490 0.01 -6.86 11.74
C THR A 490 -0.48 -6.77 13.18
N ALA A 491 -1.78 -6.59 13.43
CA ALA A 491 -2.29 -6.33 14.78
C ALA A 491 -2.70 -7.60 15.52
N ASP A 492 -2.24 -7.73 16.76
CA ASP A 492 -2.63 -8.80 17.70
C ASP A 492 -3.74 -8.38 18.66
N ARG A 493 -3.79 -7.06 18.96
CA ARG A 493 -4.74 -6.46 19.91
C ARG A 493 -5.44 -5.29 19.24
N LEU A 494 -6.74 -5.24 19.43
CA LEU A 494 -7.59 -4.17 18.92
C LEU A 494 -8.03 -3.29 20.08
N VAL A 495 -7.89 -1.97 19.95
CA VAL A 495 -8.32 -0.97 20.92
C VAL A 495 -9.35 -0.06 20.26
N LEU A 496 -10.58 -0.13 20.73
CA LEU A 496 -11.69 0.70 20.27
C LEU A 496 -11.67 2.04 20.99
N VAL A 497 -11.51 3.11 20.23
CA VAL A 497 -11.62 4.50 20.69
C VAL A 497 -13.01 5.02 20.33
N ASP A 498 -13.91 5.08 21.30
CA ASP A 498 -15.30 5.49 21.11
C ASP A 498 -15.88 6.09 22.41
N GLY A 499 -16.82 7.05 22.27
CA GLY A 499 -17.50 7.65 23.41
C GLY A 499 -16.58 8.35 24.42
N GLY A 500 -15.48 8.95 23.96
CA GLY A 500 -14.53 9.68 24.82
C GLY A 500 -13.64 8.78 25.69
N THR A 501 -13.51 7.49 25.37
CA THR A 501 -12.63 6.54 26.06
C THR A 501 -11.97 5.58 25.08
N ALA A 502 -11.00 4.81 25.55
CA ALA A 502 -10.38 3.73 24.79
C ALA A 502 -10.45 2.42 25.61
N ARG A 503 -10.88 1.36 24.96
CA ARG A 503 -11.03 0.03 25.57
C ARG A 503 -10.56 -1.07 24.63
N GLU A 504 -10.04 -2.14 25.17
CA GLU A 504 -9.69 -3.32 24.39
C GLU A 504 -10.97 -3.91 23.77
N PHE A 505 -10.88 -4.24 22.47
CA PHE A 505 -11.96 -4.87 21.73
C PHE A 505 -11.68 -6.36 21.61
N ASP A 506 -12.55 -7.17 22.22
CA ASP A 506 -12.46 -8.63 22.18
C ASP A 506 -13.01 -9.16 20.86
N GLY A 507 -12.18 -9.31 19.85
CA GLY A 507 -12.59 -9.80 18.53
C GLY A 507 -11.48 -9.67 17.49
N ALA A 508 -11.73 -10.23 16.32
CA ALA A 508 -10.96 -9.98 15.10
C ALA A 508 -11.48 -8.71 14.40
N ILE A 509 -10.79 -8.27 13.35
CA ILE A 509 -11.25 -7.13 12.51
C ILE A 509 -12.63 -7.42 11.92
N ASP A 510 -12.91 -8.65 11.50
CA ASP A 510 -14.22 -9.06 10.99
C ASP A 510 -15.34 -8.89 12.04
N ASP A 511 -15.04 -9.18 13.31
CA ASP A 511 -15.99 -8.97 14.41
C ASP A 511 -16.26 -7.47 14.63
N TYR A 512 -15.22 -6.62 14.45
CA TYR A 512 -15.40 -5.17 14.49
C TYR A 512 -16.25 -4.65 13.32
N ILE A 513 -15.99 -5.16 12.10
CA ILE A 513 -16.79 -4.84 10.91
C ILE A 513 -18.26 -5.22 11.14
N ALA A 514 -18.53 -6.43 11.64
CA ALA A 514 -19.87 -6.89 11.97
C ALA A 514 -20.53 -6.01 13.07
N PHE A 515 -19.75 -5.59 14.07
CA PHE A 515 -20.22 -4.68 15.12
C PHE A 515 -20.62 -3.30 14.56
N VAL A 516 -19.83 -2.76 13.65
CA VAL A 516 -20.09 -1.48 12.97
C VAL A 516 -21.34 -1.57 12.13
N LEU A 517 -21.45 -2.60 11.27
CA LEU A 517 -22.61 -2.82 10.40
C LEU A 517 -23.90 -3.09 11.20
N ALA A 518 -23.80 -3.71 12.39
CA ALA A 518 -24.95 -3.93 13.25
C ALA A 518 -25.45 -2.65 13.99
N LYS A 519 -24.57 -1.65 14.15
CA LYS A 519 -24.93 -0.34 14.73
C LYS A 519 -25.69 0.56 13.74
N ASP A 520 -25.63 0.28 12.44
CA ASP A 520 -26.38 1.04 11.44
C ASP A 520 -27.85 0.56 11.38
N PRO A 521 -28.85 1.45 11.55
CA PRO A 521 -30.27 1.08 11.64
C PRO A 521 -30.88 0.49 10.35
N GLY A 522 -30.07 0.30 9.29
CA GLY A 522 -30.50 -0.16 7.96
C GLY A 522 -30.14 -1.60 7.59
N SER A 523 -29.36 -2.34 8.39
CA SER A 523 -28.90 -3.68 8.05
C SER A 523 -29.63 -4.77 8.82
N ALA A 524 -30.21 -5.71 8.08
CA ALA A 524 -31.02 -6.83 8.57
C ALA A 524 -30.20 -7.84 9.39
N LYS A 525 -30.86 -8.42 10.37
CA LYS A 525 -30.41 -9.43 11.33
C LYS A 525 -29.62 -10.60 10.68
N GLY A 526 -28.39 -10.80 11.10
CA GLY A 526 -27.63 -12.03 10.93
C GLY A 526 -27.41 -12.74 12.27
N GLU A 527 -27.67 -14.04 12.30
CA GLU A 527 -27.69 -14.89 13.48
C GLU A 527 -26.30 -15.10 14.10
N GLY A 528 -26.27 -15.18 15.42
CA GLY A 528 -25.05 -15.31 16.23
C GLY A 528 -24.27 -16.60 16.03
N ALA A 529 -22.97 -16.48 15.87
CA ALA A 529 -22.02 -17.56 15.92
C ALA A 529 -21.48 -17.78 17.34
N LYS A 530 -21.51 -19.04 17.78
CA LYS A 530 -21.10 -19.53 19.11
C LYS A 530 -19.59 -19.34 19.32
N GLY A 531 -19.21 -18.85 20.49
CA GLY A 531 -17.82 -18.63 20.89
C GLY A 531 -16.98 -19.90 20.93
N VAL A 532 -15.88 -19.88 20.22
CA VAL A 532 -14.77 -20.84 20.32
C VAL A 532 -13.72 -20.27 21.27
N ASN A 533 -13.11 -21.11 22.09
CA ASN A 533 -12.26 -20.76 23.23
C ASN A 533 -10.98 -20.03 22.78
N ARG A 534 -11.01 -18.69 22.81
CA ARG A 534 -9.99 -17.77 22.24
C ARG A 534 -8.66 -17.72 22.99
N LYS A 535 -8.67 -18.15 24.27
CA LYS A 535 -7.44 -18.16 25.07
C LYS A 535 -6.44 -19.21 24.54
N ASP A 536 -6.95 -20.29 24.01
CA ASP A 536 -6.14 -21.37 23.42
C ASP A 536 -5.65 -21.03 22.01
N GLN A 537 -6.41 -20.24 21.22
CA GLN A 537 -5.99 -19.74 19.91
C GLN A 537 -4.90 -18.67 20.02
N ARG A 538 -5.01 -17.75 21.00
CA ARG A 538 -3.97 -16.74 21.25
C ARG A 538 -2.65 -17.38 21.69
N LYS A 539 -2.73 -18.43 22.52
CA LYS A 539 -1.55 -19.18 22.95
C LYS A 539 -0.93 -19.95 21.81
N ALA A 540 -1.74 -20.56 20.94
CA ALA A 540 -1.27 -21.26 19.74
C ALA A 540 -0.64 -20.30 18.72
N ALA A 541 -1.20 -19.10 18.52
CA ALA A 541 -0.65 -18.08 17.63
C ALA A 541 0.68 -17.50 18.14
N ALA A 542 0.79 -17.27 19.47
CA ALA A 542 2.04 -16.82 20.08
C ALA A 542 3.12 -17.91 19.99
N GLU A 543 2.80 -19.17 20.31
CA GLU A 543 3.71 -20.31 20.18
C GLU A 543 4.12 -20.55 18.71
N ALA A 544 3.21 -20.31 17.75
CA ALA A 544 3.50 -20.40 16.33
C ALA A 544 4.52 -19.35 15.88
N ARG A 545 4.34 -18.09 16.33
CA ARG A 545 5.27 -17.00 16.02
C ARG A 545 6.65 -17.19 16.65
N GLU A 546 6.72 -17.63 17.91
CA GLU A 546 7.97 -17.95 18.57
C GLU A 546 8.73 -19.05 17.82
N LYS A 547 8.03 -20.09 17.35
CA LYS A 547 8.62 -21.13 16.50
C LYS A 547 9.10 -20.61 15.16
N SER A 548 8.32 -19.77 14.49
CA SER A 548 8.70 -19.15 13.22
C SER A 548 9.94 -18.26 13.38
N GLN A 549 10.00 -17.48 14.47
CA GLN A 549 11.13 -16.62 14.76
C GLN A 549 12.40 -17.43 15.10
N ASP A 550 12.27 -18.54 15.83
CA ASP A 550 13.39 -19.45 16.11
C ASP A 550 13.91 -20.13 14.84
N LEU A 551 13.02 -20.57 13.95
CA LEU A 551 13.39 -21.15 12.65
C LEU A 551 14.12 -20.11 11.76
N ARG A 552 13.64 -18.86 11.72
CA ARG A 552 14.32 -17.78 10.98
C ARG A 552 15.70 -17.49 11.53
N LYS A 553 15.85 -17.44 12.87
CA LYS A 553 17.17 -17.25 13.51
C LYS A 553 18.13 -18.39 13.17
N ARG A 554 17.64 -19.63 13.13
CA ARG A 554 18.46 -20.82 12.74
C ARG A 554 18.86 -20.77 11.28
N ALA A 555 17.94 -20.42 10.38
CA ALA A 555 18.24 -20.25 8.96
C ALA A 555 19.29 -19.17 8.71
N HIS A 556 19.14 -18.00 9.33
CA HIS A 556 20.09 -16.90 9.20
C HIS A 556 21.45 -17.20 9.83
N ALA A 557 21.50 -17.91 10.96
CA ALA A 557 22.75 -18.37 11.57
C ALA A 557 23.49 -19.37 10.66
N ALA A 558 22.76 -20.31 10.07
CA ALA A 558 23.33 -21.29 9.13
C ALA A 558 23.84 -20.61 7.86
N GLU A 559 23.13 -19.63 7.31
CA GLU A 559 23.55 -18.82 6.17
C GLU A 559 24.84 -18.05 6.46
N THR A 560 24.91 -17.38 7.61
CA THR A 560 26.10 -16.63 8.02
C THR A 560 27.32 -17.55 8.21
N ASP A 561 27.11 -18.77 8.74
CA ASP A 561 28.18 -19.74 8.90
C ASP A 561 28.62 -20.33 7.55
N LEU A 562 27.70 -20.52 6.62
CA LEU A 562 27.99 -20.96 5.25
C LEU A 562 28.83 -19.93 4.49
N GLU A 563 28.51 -18.64 4.60
CA GLU A 563 29.32 -17.55 4.02
C GLU A 563 30.75 -17.53 4.60
N LYS A 564 30.89 -17.66 5.92
CA LYS A 564 32.20 -17.68 6.58
C LYS A 564 33.04 -18.90 6.16
N LEU A 565 32.43 -20.09 6.12
CA LEU A 565 33.12 -21.32 5.73
C LEU A 565 33.52 -21.28 4.27
N THR A 566 32.66 -20.76 3.38
CA THR A 566 32.96 -20.59 1.96
C THR A 566 34.11 -19.60 1.73
N ALA A 567 34.12 -18.49 2.48
CA ALA A 567 35.23 -17.54 2.45
C ALA A 567 36.54 -18.17 2.92
N GLN A 568 36.51 -19.00 3.99
CA GLN A 568 37.68 -19.72 4.49
C GLN A 568 38.19 -20.76 3.47
N ARG A 569 37.28 -21.51 2.81
CA ARG A 569 37.66 -22.45 1.75
C ARG A 569 38.32 -21.72 0.60
N SER A 570 37.76 -20.57 0.17
CA SER A 570 38.32 -19.75 -0.91
C SER A 570 39.70 -19.19 -0.55
N ALA A 571 39.95 -18.90 0.74
CA ALA A 571 41.27 -18.48 1.21
C ALA A 571 42.30 -19.65 1.18
N VAL A 572 41.87 -20.88 1.55
CA VAL A 572 42.72 -22.09 1.48
C VAL A 572 42.98 -22.44 0.01
N ASP A 573 42.00 -22.39 -0.87
CA ASP A 573 42.17 -22.64 -2.31
C ASP A 573 43.18 -21.65 -2.91
N ARG A 574 43.08 -20.36 -2.60
CA ARG A 574 44.07 -19.36 -3.03
C ARG A 574 45.49 -19.67 -2.50
N ALA A 575 45.60 -20.08 -1.26
CA ALA A 575 46.90 -20.46 -0.68
C ALA A 575 47.52 -21.70 -1.34
N MET A 576 46.72 -22.60 -1.87
CA MET A 576 47.16 -23.77 -2.63
C MET A 576 47.68 -23.39 -4.02
N PHE A 577 47.07 -22.36 -4.69
CA PHE A 577 47.46 -21.93 -6.02
C PHE A 577 48.60 -20.87 -6.01
N ASP A 578 48.57 -19.95 -5.06
CA ASP A 578 49.60 -18.89 -4.93
C ASP A 578 49.95 -18.66 -3.47
N PRO A 579 50.94 -19.44 -2.95
CA PRO A 579 51.41 -19.31 -1.55
C PRO A 579 51.99 -17.96 -1.20
N ALA A 580 52.48 -17.17 -2.19
CA ALA A 580 53.07 -15.87 -1.96
C ALA A 580 52.03 -14.77 -1.71
N ALA A 581 50.81 -14.95 -2.21
CA ALA A 581 49.67 -14.05 -1.99
C ALA A 581 48.75 -14.51 -0.85
N ALA A 582 49.08 -15.59 -0.16
CA ALA A 582 48.27 -16.17 0.91
C ALA A 582 48.43 -15.44 2.25
N GLU A 583 47.43 -15.50 3.11
CA GLU A 583 47.53 -15.04 4.48
C GLU A 583 48.69 -15.70 5.22
N PRO A 584 49.43 -14.97 6.11
CA PRO A 584 50.63 -15.48 6.75
C PRO A 584 50.44 -16.80 7.55
N ALA A 585 49.21 -17.05 8.00
CA ALA A 585 48.86 -18.27 8.72
C ALA A 585 48.71 -19.50 7.79
N LEU A 586 48.26 -19.29 6.55
CA LEU A 586 48.06 -20.35 5.54
C LEU A 586 49.35 -20.58 4.74
N ALA A 587 50.14 -19.55 4.49
CA ALA A 587 51.41 -19.63 3.77
C ALA A 587 52.48 -20.53 4.48
N ARG A 588 52.34 -20.79 5.77
CA ARG A 588 53.25 -21.65 6.55
C ARG A 588 52.87 -23.13 6.56
N LEU A 589 51.68 -23.47 6.01
CA LEU A 589 51.18 -24.85 6.00
C LEU A 589 51.72 -25.62 4.79
N THR A 590 51.93 -26.93 4.97
CA THR A 590 52.31 -27.80 3.86
C THR A 590 51.09 -28.03 2.94
N MET A 591 51.33 -28.40 1.70
CA MET A 591 50.26 -28.74 0.74
C MET A 591 49.33 -29.83 1.29
N THR A 592 49.89 -30.80 2.01
CA THR A 592 49.11 -31.89 2.64
C THR A 592 48.19 -31.34 3.76
N ASP A 593 48.64 -30.35 4.53
CA ASP A 593 47.85 -29.73 5.60
C ASP A 593 46.75 -28.84 5.03
N LEU A 594 47.04 -28.12 3.93
CA LEU A 594 46.05 -27.33 3.18
C LEU A 594 44.96 -28.23 2.60
N MET A 595 45.32 -29.39 1.99
CA MET A 595 44.35 -30.37 1.50
C MET A 595 43.46 -30.93 2.61
N LYS A 596 44.02 -31.28 3.78
CA LYS A 596 43.25 -31.74 4.94
C LYS A 596 42.29 -30.65 5.42
N ARG A 597 42.76 -29.42 5.52
CA ARG A 597 41.93 -28.28 5.95
C ARG A 597 40.83 -27.96 4.98
N ARG A 598 41.08 -28.09 3.66
CA ARG A 598 40.08 -27.96 2.61
C ARG A 598 38.99 -29.02 2.75
N ALA A 599 39.35 -30.29 2.94
CA ALA A 599 38.42 -31.38 3.13
C ALA A 599 37.56 -31.23 4.41
N ASP A 600 38.15 -30.75 5.51
CA ASP A 600 37.40 -30.42 6.73
C ASP A 600 36.41 -29.26 6.50
N LEU A 601 36.81 -28.22 5.78
CA LEU A 601 35.92 -27.11 5.44
C LEU A 601 34.79 -27.55 4.48
N GLU A 602 35.06 -28.44 3.52
CA GLU A 602 34.02 -29.01 2.64
C GLU A 602 32.98 -29.78 3.43
N SER A 603 33.39 -30.65 4.35
CA SER A 603 32.45 -31.38 5.22
C SER A 603 31.62 -30.47 6.11
N ARG A 604 32.20 -29.36 6.60
CA ARG A 604 31.48 -28.38 7.41
C ARG A 604 30.54 -27.51 6.58
N ILE A 605 30.87 -27.21 5.33
CA ILE A 605 29.99 -26.54 4.37
C ILE A 605 28.77 -27.41 4.08
N GLU A 606 28.97 -28.71 3.77
CA GLU A 606 27.87 -29.64 3.55
C GLU A 606 26.92 -29.74 4.76
N ALA A 607 27.48 -29.74 5.98
CA ALA A 607 26.67 -29.75 7.20
C ALA A 607 25.89 -28.45 7.40
N ALA A 608 26.49 -27.29 7.08
CA ALA A 608 25.84 -25.98 7.17
C ALA A 608 24.76 -25.81 6.08
N GLU A 609 25.00 -26.30 4.86
CA GLU A 609 24.00 -26.35 3.77
C GLU A 609 22.80 -27.23 4.15
N ALA A 610 23.04 -28.41 4.74
CA ALA A 610 21.96 -29.28 5.20
C ALA A 610 21.13 -28.63 6.32
N ALA A 611 21.78 -27.94 7.27
CA ALA A 611 21.09 -27.24 8.36
C ALA A 611 20.28 -26.02 7.83
N TRP A 612 20.81 -25.31 6.85
CA TRP A 612 20.10 -24.21 6.19
C TRP A 612 18.87 -24.71 5.41
N LEU A 613 19.04 -25.82 4.67
CA LEU A 613 17.95 -26.42 3.89
C LEU A 613 16.82 -26.91 4.80
N GLU A 614 17.17 -27.62 5.89
CA GLU A 614 16.20 -28.10 6.88
C GLU A 614 15.43 -26.95 7.54
N ALA A 615 16.11 -25.84 7.90
CA ALA A 615 15.46 -24.67 8.49
C ALA A 615 14.58 -23.93 7.48
N SER A 616 14.99 -23.88 6.21
CA SER A 616 14.22 -23.24 5.12
C SER A 616 12.99 -24.06 4.76
N GLU A 617 13.10 -25.39 4.63
CA GLU A 617 11.96 -26.28 4.39
C GLU A 617 10.95 -26.24 5.56
N ALA A 618 11.45 -26.18 6.80
CA ALA A 618 10.58 -26.04 7.97
C ALA A 618 9.85 -24.68 7.99
N LEU A 619 10.47 -23.61 7.51
CA LEU A 619 9.87 -22.28 7.34
C LEU A 619 8.80 -22.28 6.25
N GLU A 620 9.06 -22.91 5.10
CA GLU A 620 8.07 -23.05 4.01
C GLU A 620 6.88 -23.91 4.43
N ALA A 621 7.12 -25.02 5.13
CA ALA A 621 6.04 -25.87 5.67
C ALA A 621 5.20 -25.16 6.75
N PHE A 622 5.76 -24.14 7.39
CA PHE A 622 5.06 -23.33 8.39
C PHE A 622 4.27 -22.16 7.76
N ALA A 623 4.67 -21.72 6.56
CA ALA A 623 4.01 -20.66 5.80
C ALA A 623 2.89 -21.17 4.88
N ALA A 624 2.87 -22.49 4.58
CA ALA A 624 1.82 -23.19 3.83
C ALA A 624 0.67 -23.64 4.74
#